data_7ede6419b618fb1f83918bcbbdecb402
#
_entry.id   7ede6419b618fb1f83918bcbbdecb402
#
_cell.length_a   1.000
_cell.length_b   1.000
_cell.length_c   1.000
_cell.angle_alpha   90.00
_cell.angle_beta   90.00
_cell.angle_gamma   90.00
#
_symmetry.space_group_name_H-M   'P 1'
#
loop_
_entity.id
_entity.type
_entity.pdbx_description
1 polymer ?
#
loop_
_entity_poly.entity_id
_entity_poly.type
_entity_poly.pdbx_seq_one_letter_code
_entity_poly.pdbx_strand_id
1 'polypeptide(L)' 'MTVTYHEKHDLLYISLDDRPRQVANLRVDEDIVLDVDEQDRIVGIEILDASKRVDLDQFLTVDYRKTA' A
#
# COMPACT_ATOMS: atom_id res chain seq x y z
N MET A 1 -0.92 1.29 10.74
CA MET A 1 -0.36 1.05 9.40
C MET A 1 0.48 -0.22 9.41
N THR A 2 0.27 -1.08 8.45
CA THR A 2 1.00 -2.35 8.35
C THR A 2 1.57 -2.48 6.95
N VAL A 3 2.84 -2.87 6.86
CA VAL A 3 3.50 -3.13 5.58
C VAL A 3 3.80 -4.62 5.50
N THR A 4 3.32 -5.27 4.45
CA THR A 4 3.52 -6.70 4.24
C THR A 4 4.15 -6.92 2.87
N TYR A 5 5.26 -7.63 2.85
CA TYR A 5 5.90 -8.00 1.60
C TYR A 5 5.78 -9.50 1.38
N HIS A 6 5.13 -9.88 0.29
CA HIS A 6 4.99 -11.27 -0.13
C HIS A 6 6.11 -11.61 -1.11
N GLU A 7 7.20 -12.13 -0.61
CA GLU A 7 8.42 -12.35 -1.38
C GLU A 7 8.18 -13.25 -2.60
N LYS A 8 7.40 -14.29 -2.45
CA LYS A 8 7.12 -15.24 -3.52
C LYS A 8 6.51 -14.59 -4.75
N HIS A 9 5.67 -13.58 -4.55
CA HIS A 9 4.95 -12.90 -5.61
C HIS A 9 5.48 -11.51 -5.91
N ASP A 10 6.52 -11.09 -5.19
CA ASP A 10 7.07 -9.73 -5.30
C ASP A 10 5.98 -8.67 -5.15
N LEU A 11 5.14 -8.86 -4.15
CA LEU A 11 3.96 -8.05 -3.88
C LEU A 11 4.11 -7.33 -2.56
N LEU A 12 4.05 -5.99 -2.60
CA LEU A 12 4.07 -5.17 -1.40
C LEU A 12 2.66 -4.65 -1.13
N TYR A 13 2.17 -4.85 0.10
CA TYR A 13 0.88 -4.31 0.52
C TYR A 13 1.09 -3.36 1.70
N ILE A 14 0.59 -2.14 1.55
CA ILE A 14 0.63 -1.14 2.61
C ILE A 14 -0.80 -0.92 3.08
N SER A 15 -1.10 -1.34 4.31
CA SER A 15 -2.40 -1.11 4.94
C SER A 15 -2.33 0.20 5.71
N LEU A 16 -3.09 1.19 5.27
CA LEU A 16 -3.14 2.51 5.90
C LEU A 16 -4.15 2.55 7.04
N ASP A 17 -5.15 1.67 6.98
CA ASP A 17 -6.19 1.57 8.00
C ASP A 17 -6.51 0.10 8.23
N ASP A 18 -6.13 -0.42 9.40
CA ASP A 18 -6.26 -1.84 9.72
C ASP A 18 -7.66 -2.24 10.18
N ARG A 19 -8.60 -1.31 10.29
CA ARG A 19 -9.96 -1.62 10.69
C ARG A 19 -10.69 -2.39 9.58
N PRO A 20 -11.50 -3.42 9.94
CA PRO A 20 -12.27 -4.13 8.93
C PRO A 20 -13.26 -3.18 8.25
N ARG A 21 -13.30 -3.24 6.92
CA ARG A 21 -14.27 -2.45 6.14
C ARG A 21 -14.40 -3.03 4.75
N GLN A 22 -15.50 -2.69 4.08
CA GLN A 22 -15.68 -3.02 2.69
C GLN A 22 -14.83 -2.11 1.83
N VAL A 23 -14.11 -2.70 0.87
CA VAL A 23 -13.24 -1.94 -0.02
C VAL A 23 -13.52 -2.31 -1.47
N ALA A 24 -13.26 -1.37 -2.36
CA ALA A 24 -13.20 -1.60 -3.78
C ALA A 24 -11.75 -1.45 -4.22
N ASN A 25 -11.34 -2.27 -5.19
CA ASN A 25 -10.01 -2.21 -5.76
C ASN A 25 -10.02 -1.26 -6.96
N LEU A 26 -9.14 -0.29 -6.94
CA LEU A 26 -9.00 0.68 -8.01
C LEU A 26 -7.59 0.58 -8.59
N ARG A 27 -7.49 0.07 -9.81
CA ARG A 27 -6.20 -0.01 -10.50
C ARG A 27 -5.86 1.35 -11.09
N VAL A 28 -4.76 1.93 -10.64
CA VAL A 28 -4.33 3.27 -11.09
C VAL A 28 -3.13 3.22 -12.02
N ASP A 29 -2.45 2.08 -12.08
CA ASP A 29 -1.28 1.85 -12.90
C ASP A 29 -1.17 0.35 -13.13
N GLU A 30 -0.35 -0.08 -14.08
CA GLU A 30 -0.12 -1.49 -14.37
C GLU A 30 0.26 -2.28 -13.11
N ASP A 31 1.04 -1.67 -12.23
CA ASP A 31 1.59 -2.31 -11.04
C ASP A 31 1.00 -1.76 -9.73
N ILE A 32 0.05 -0.84 -9.78
CA ILE A 32 -0.45 -0.19 -8.58
C ILE A 32 -1.96 -0.31 -8.50
N VAL A 33 -2.44 -0.87 -7.38
CA VAL A 33 -3.87 -1.01 -7.07
C VAL A 33 -4.12 -0.36 -5.71
N LEU A 34 -5.14 0.49 -5.64
CA LEU A 34 -5.58 1.10 -4.40
C LEU A 34 -6.79 0.35 -3.85
N ASP A 35 -6.85 0.19 -2.53
CA ASP A 35 -8.06 -0.22 -1.84
C ASP A 35 -8.74 1.03 -1.31
N VAL A 36 -9.98 1.24 -1.70
CA VAL A 36 -10.74 2.45 -1.39
C VAL A 36 -12.00 2.06 -0.65
N ASP A 37 -12.31 2.74 0.44
CA ASP A 37 -13.49 2.45 1.24
C ASP A 37 -14.74 3.13 0.66
N GLU A 38 -15.88 2.97 1.37
CA GLU A 38 -17.17 3.51 0.94
C GLU A 38 -17.20 5.04 0.88
N GLN A 39 -16.25 5.69 1.55
CA GLN A 39 -16.15 7.16 1.61
C GLN A 39 -15.03 7.69 0.72
N ASP A 40 -14.59 6.88 -0.25
CA ASP A 40 -13.51 7.22 -1.20
C ASP A 40 -12.16 7.49 -0.53
N ARG A 41 -11.94 6.97 0.69
CA ARG A 41 -10.65 7.09 1.34
C ARG A 41 -9.77 5.90 0.97
N ILE A 42 -8.49 6.17 0.74
CA ILE A 42 -7.51 5.13 0.44
C ILE A 42 -7.13 4.45 1.74
N VAL A 43 -7.42 3.15 1.85
CA VAL A 43 -7.14 2.36 3.05
C VAL A 43 -6.03 1.33 2.83
N GLY A 44 -5.62 1.10 1.59
CA GLY A 44 -4.53 0.20 1.27
C GLY A 44 -3.94 0.50 -0.09
N ILE A 45 -2.68 0.12 -0.25
CA ILE A 45 -1.95 0.26 -1.51
C ILE A 45 -1.25 -1.05 -1.81
N GLU A 46 -1.49 -1.61 -2.99
CA GLU A 46 -0.85 -2.83 -3.46
C GLU A 46 0.11 -2.47 -4.59
N ILE A 47 1.37 -2.89 -4.46
CA ILE A 47 2.39 -2.64 -5.48
C ILE A 47 2.89 -3.99 -5.98
N LEU A 48 2.65 -4.25 -7.27
CA LEU A 48 3.12 -5.44 -7.96
C LEU A 48 4.53 -5.18 -8.50
N ASP A 49 5.33 -6.23 -8.64
CA ASP A 49 6.73 -6.12 -9.02
C ASP A 49 7.47 -5.13 -8.11
N ALA A 50 7.21 -5.23 -6.81
CA ALA A 50 7.62 -4.20 -5.85
C ALA A 50 9.13 -3.99 -5.81
N SER A 51 9.94 -5.04 -5.94
CA SER A 51 11.40 -4.91 -5.91
C SER A 51 11.95 -4.05 -7.05
N LYS A 52 11.18 -3.91 -8.14
CA LYS A 52 11.55 -3.09 -9.29
C LYS A 52 11.03 -1.66 -9.19
N ARG A 53 10.10 -1.42 -8.28
CA ARG A 53 9.41 -0.13 -8.20
C ARG A 53 9.78 0.67 -6.98
N VAL A 54 10.18 0.01 -5.90
CA VAL A 54 10.52 0.68 -4.64
C VAL A 54 11.77 0.04 -4.03
N ASP A 55 12.46 0.82 -3.22
CA ASP A 55 13.58 0.31 -2.43
C ASP A 55 13.02 -0.30 -1.15
N LEU A 56 12.93 -1.62 -1.11
CA LEU A 56 12.31 -2.33 0.01
C LEU A 56 13.07 -2.14 1.32
N ASP A 57 14.39 -1.91 1.25
CA ASP A 57 15.17 -1.71 2.46
C ASP A 57 14.80 -0.40 3.18
N GLN A 58 14.26 0.56 2.46
CA GLN A 58 13.85 1.84 3.04
C GLN A 58 12.49 1.78 3.74
N PHE A 59 11.71 0.74 3.52
CA PHE A 59 10.39 0.59 4.15
C PHE A 59 10.47 0.27 5.63
N LEU A 60 11.64 -0.03 6.16
CA LEU A 60 11.84 -0.28 7.58
C LEU A 60 11.84 1.00 8.42
N THR A 61 11.91 2.17 7.75
CA THR A 61 11.95 3.46 8.44
C THR A 61 10.75 4.30 8.01
N VAL A 62 9.90 4.64 8.97
CA VAL A 62 8.75 5.52 8.73
C VAL A 62 8.92 6.76 9.59
N ASP A 63 8.91 7.93 8.95
CA ASP A 63 9.02 9.21 9.64
C ASP A 63 7.85 10.08 9.18
N TYR A 64 6.83 10.19 10.04
CA TYR A 64 5.66 11.00 9.74
C TYR A 64 5.93 12.45 10.15
N ARG A 65 5.90 13.35 9.19
CA ARG A 65 6.09 14.78 9.42
C ARG A 65 4.92 15.55 8.83
N LYS A 66 4.37 16.43 9.65
CA LYS A 66 3.32 17.33 9.21
C LYS A 66 3.91 18.73 9.15
N THR A 67 4.00 19.29 7.95
CA THR A 67 4.57 20.63 7.74
C THR A 67 3.46 21.63 7.44
N ALA A 68 3.66 22.88 7.84
CA ALA A 68 2.71 23.96 7.58
C ALA A 68 2.92 24.57 6.20
#